data_40b15f0259276c2e13237a7ae287976b
#
_entry.id   40b15f0259276c2e13237a7ae287976b
#
_cell.length_a   1.000
_cell.length_b   1.000
_cell.length_c   1.000
_cell.angle_alpha   90.00
_cell.angle_beta   90.00
_cell.angle_gamma   90.00
#
_symmetry.space_group_name_H-M   'P 1'
#
loop_
_entity.id
_entity.type
_entity.pdbx_description
1 polymer ?
#
loop_
_entity_poly.entity_id
_entity_poly.type
_entity_poly.pdbx_seq_one_letter_code
_entity_poly.pdbx_strand_id
1 'polypeptide(L)'
;MKVLVIGNGGREHALAWRAAKSPLADKVFVAPGNPGTAKEDKMENVNICVSDIQGLVDFAKKEQIGLTIVGPEAPLVDGVVDAFEKEGLKIFGPSKAGAQLEGSKSFTKDFLKRHNIPTAAYQVFTKTDEAVAYIEKMGAPIVIKADGLAAGKGVVVAMTLQEAIDAVHNMLDDHQFGDASASVVVEEFMEGEEASFIV
;
A
#
# COMPACT_ATOMS: atom_id res chain seq x y z
N MET A 1 1.90 8.98 -27.56
CA MET A 1 0.84 9.23 -26.53
C MET A 1 1.45 9.87 -25.30
N LYS A 2 0.68 10.66 -24.54
CA LYS A 2 1.09 11.13 -23.22
C LYS A 2 0.80 10.07 -22.15
N VAL A 3 1.69 9.93 -21.19
CA VAL A 3 1.57 8.99 -20.06
C VAL A 3 1.60 9.78 -18.76
N LEU A 4 0.79 9.40 -17.76
CA LEU A 4 0.85 9.93 -16.41
C LEU A 4 1.33 8.81 -15.46
N VAL A 5 2.32 9.10 -14.63
CA VAL A 5 2.74 8.22 -13.53
C VAL A 5 2.41 8.90 -12.21
N ILE A 6 1.59 8.25 -11.38
CA ILE A 6 1.20 8.77 -10.07
C ILE A 6 2.20 8.26 -9.04
N GLY A 7 2.82 9.19 -8.29
CA GLY A 7 3.77 8.91 -7.22
C GLY A 7 5.03 9.76 -7.27
N ASN A 8 5.94 9.56 -6.31
CA ASN A 8 7.13 10.38 -6.13
C ASN A 8 8.39 9.61 -5.68
N GLY A 9 8.29 8.30 -5.51
CA GLY A 9 9.39 7.45 -5.05
C GLY A 9 10.33 6.99 -6.17
N GLY A 10 11.33 6.19 -5.80
CA GLY A 10 12.27 5.58 -6.75
C GLY A 10 11.60 4.59 -7.69
N ARG A 11 10.58 3.87 -7.22
CA ARG A 11 9.76 2.96 -8.03
C ARG A 11 9.05 3.73 -9.15
N GLU A 12 8.38 4.82 -8.82
CA GLU A 12 7.67 5.66 -9.78
C GLU A 12 8.63 6.35 -10.75
N HIS A 13 9.81 6.77 -10.28
CA HIS A 13 10.86 7.28 -11.15
C HIS A 13 11.29 6.21 -12.18
N ALA A 14 11.54 4.98 -11.74
CA ALA A 14 11.92 3.89 -12.65
C ALA A 14 10.82 3.56 -13.67
N LEU A 15 9.55 3.54 -13.24
CA LEU A 15 8.41 3.33 -14.13
C LEU A 15 8.30 4.44 -15.18
N ALA A 16 8.39 5.71 -14.76
CA ALA A 16 8.33 6.87 -15.63
C ALA A 16 9.51 6.89 -16.62
N TRP A 17 10.73 6.63 -16.14
CA TRP A 17 11.91 6.53 -16.97
C TRP A 17 11.78 5.42 -18.04
N ARG A 18 11.25 4.26 -17.65
CA ARG A 18 11.01 3.16 -18.59
C ARG A 18 9.93 3.52 -19.61
N ALA A 19 8.86 4.16 -19.19
CA ALA A 19 7.80 4.65 -20.07
C ALA A 19 8.35 5.68 -21.09
N ALA A 20 9.18 6.63 -20.64
CA ALA A 20 9.77 7.66 -21.50
C ALA A 20 10.68 7.09 -22.60
N LYS A 21 11.27 5.92 -22.40
CA LYS A 21 12.06 5.20 -23.41
C LYS A 21 11.23 4.49 -24.47
N SER A 22 9.92 4.40 -24.26
CA SER A 22 9.02 3.80 -25.26
C SER A 22 8.89 4.71 -26.48
N PRO A 23 8.94 4.18 -27.72
CA PRO A 23 8.66 4.97 -28.92
C PRO A 23 7.19 5.42 -28.99
N LEU A 24 6.30 4.82 -28.19
CA LEU A 24 4.89 5.16 -28.12
C LEU A 24 4.62 6.35 -27.18
N ALA A 25 5.57 6.71 -26.31
CA ALA A 25 5.43 7.80 -25.36
C ALA A 25 6.13 9.05 -25.91
N ASP A 26 5.32 10.10 -26.16
CA ASP A 26 5.80 11.42 -26.57
C ASP A 26 6.22 12.24 -25.35
N LYS A 27 5.48 12.09 -24.25
CA LYS A 27 5.70 12.78 -22.98
C LYS A 27 5.21 11.94 -21.79
N VAL A 28 5.92 12.03 -20.68
CA VAL A 28 5.56 11.39 -19.41
C VAL A 28 5.42 12.48 -18.34
N PHE A 29 4.25 12.57 -17.75
CA PHE A 29 4.00 13.39 -16.57
C PHE A 29 4.16 12.54 -15.31
N VAL A 30 4.67 13.13 -14.23
CA VAL A 30 4.82 12.45 -12.94
C VAL A 30 4.20 13.31 -11.85
N ALA A 31 3.21 12.79 -11.13
CA ALA A 31 2.44 13.53 -10.12
C ALA A 31 2.57 12.91 -8.72
N PRO A 32 3.17 13.60 -7.75
CA PRO A 32 3.85 14.90 -7.87
C PRO A 32 5.26 14.82 -8.48
N GLY A 33 5.84 13.64 -8.61
CA GLY A 33 7.23 13.44 -9.03
C GLY A 33 8.25 13.81 -7.96
N ASN A 34 9.52 13.85 -8.36
CA ASN A 34 10.63 14.18 -7.48
C ASN A 34 11.73 14.95 -8.26
N PRO A 35 12.81 15.43 -7.58
CA PRO A 35 13.89 16.15 -8.26
C PRO A 35 14.63 15.32 -9.33
N GLY A 36 14.61 13.99 -9.25
CA GLY A 36 15.18 13.09 -10.26
C GLY A 36 14.33 13.09 -11.52
N THR A 37 13.02 12.84 -11.38
CA THR A 37 12.08 12.82 -12.52
C THR A 37 12.03 14.16 -13.27
N ALA A 38 12.24 15.28 -12.56
CA ALA A 38 12.29 16.61 -13.18
C ALA A 38 13.49 16.85 -14.12
N LYS A 39 14.50 15.97 -14.08
CA LYS A 39 15.73 16.08 -14.88
C LYS A 39 15.80 15.12 -16.06
N GLU A 40 14.83 14.21 -16.14
CA GLU A 40 14.83 13.19 -17.19
C GLU A 40 14.20 13.70 -18.48
N ASP A 41 14.74 13.25 -19.59
CA ASP A 41 14.21 13.58 -20.92
C ASP A 41 12.76 13.10 -21.07
N LYS A 42 11.93 13.90 -21.74
CA LYS A 42 10.49 13.69 -21.95
C LYS A 42 9.65 13.63 -20.67
N MET A 43 10.22 13.89 -19.49
CA MET A 43 9.45 13.92 -18.24
C MET A 43 9.14 15.34 -17.78
N GLU A 44 8.01 15.47 -17.10
CA GLU A 44 7.58 16.71 -16.45
C GLU A 44 6.85 16.38 -15.14
N ASN A 45 7.28 17.02 -14.05
CA ASN A 45 6.58 16.92 -12.78
C ASN A 45 5.32 17.80 -12.78
N VAL A 46 4.26 17.27 -12.20
CA VAL A 46 2.98 17.99 -12.04
C VAL A 46 2.66 18.08 -10.56
N ASN A 47 2.51 19.28 -10.04
CA ASN A 47 2.27 19.51 -8.62
C ASN A 47 0.80 19.16 -8.23
N ILE A 48 0.49 17.87 -8.28
CA ILE A 48 -0.79 17.28 -7.84
C ILE A 48 -0.45 16.19 -6.84
N CYS A 49 -1.05 16.25 -5.65
CA CYS A 49 -0.85 15.23 -4.62
C CYS A 49 -1.47 13.90 -5.07
N VAL A 50 -0.86 12.77 -4.66
CA VAL A 50 -1.39 11.43 -4.96
C VAL A 50 -2.78 11.18 -4.36
N SER A 51 -3.15 11.90 -3.30
CA SER A 51 -4.47 11.85 -2.66
C SER A 51 -5.52 12.75 -3.33
N ASP A 52 -5.11 13.67 -4.20
CA ASP A 52 -6.03 14.52 -4.97
C ASP A 52 -6.52 13.81 -6.23
N ILE A 53 -7.37 12.79 -6.02
CA ILE A 53 -7.89 11.95 -7.10
C ILE A 53 -8.63 12.78 -8.15
N GLN A 54 -9.42 13.77 -7.73
CA GLN A 54 -10.17 14.60 -8.66
C GLN A 54 -9.23 15.48 -9.51
N GLY A 55 -8.22 16.08 -8.89
CA GLY A 55 -7.19 16.86 -9.60
C GLY A 55 -6.41 16.01 -10.61
N LEU A 56 -6.12 14.74 -10.27
CA LEU A 56 -5.47 13.80 -11.20
C LEU A 56 -6.37 13.45 -12.39
N VAL A 57 -7.67 13.22 -12.17
CA VAL A 57 -8.66 12.96 -13.22
C VAL A 57 -8.78 14.17 -14.15
N ASP A 58 -8.94 15.36 -13.60
CA ASP A 58 -9.10 16.61 -14.38
C ASP A 58 -7.85 16.91 -15.21
N PHE A 59 -6.67 16.69 -14.63
CA PHE A 59 -5.39 16.79 -15.35
C PHE A 59 -5.31 15.79 -16.51
N ALA A 60 -5.67 14.53 -16.26
CA ALA A 60 -5.63 13.48 -17.28
C ALA A 60 -6.55 13.80 -18.47
N LYS A 61 -7.73 14.34 -18.21
CA LYS A 61 -8.66 14.81 -19.26
C LYS A 61 -8.08 16.00 -20.02
N LYS A 62 -7.64 17.05 -19.31
CA LYS A 62 -7.09 18.27 -19.89
C LYS A 62 -5.90 17.98 -20.80
N GLU A 63 -4.97 17.14 -20.35
CA GLU A 63 -3.76 16.80 -21.10
C GLU A 63 -3.96 15.66 -22.10
N GLN A 64 -5.15 15.08 -22.16
CA GLN A 64 -5.46 13.93 -23.03
C GLN A 64 -4.47 12.77 -22.80
N ILE A 65 -4.33 12.37 -21.52
CA ILE A 65 -3.47 11.24 -21.12
C ILE A 65 -3.96 9.94 -21.75
N GLY A 66 -3.08 9.27 -22.44
CA GLY A 66 -3.39 7.99 -23.12
C GLY A 66 -3.29 6.76 -22.21
N LEU A 67 -2.50 6.85 -21.14
CA LEU A 67 -2.34 5.82 -20.12
C LEU A 67 -1.87 6.44 -18.80
N THR A 68 -2.50 6.05 -17.70
CA THR A 68 -2.04 6.37 -16.35
C THR A 68 -1.50 5.12 -15.66
N ILE A 69 -0.39 5.24 -14.93
CA ILE A 69 0.23 4.16 -14.15
C ILE A 69 0.28 4.61 -12.69
N VAL A 70 -0.23 3.80 -11.77
CA VAL A 70 -0.22 4.10 -10.34
C VAL A 70 0.94 3.35 -9.68
N GLY A 71 1.81 4.08 -8.99
CA GLY A 71 2.93 3.49 -8.26
C GLY A 71 2.62 3.15 -6.81
N PRO A 72 2.16 4.11 -5.97
CA PRO A 72 1.95 3.87 -4.54
C PRO A 72 0.60 3.21 -4.24
N GLU A 73 0.54 2.54 -3.10
CA GLU A 73 -0.63 1.78 -2.64
C GLU A 73 -1.79 2.69 -2.18
N ALA A 74 -1.49 3.82 -1.54
CA ALA A 74 -2.49 4.69 -0.93
C ALA A 74 -3.57 5.17 -1.92
N PRO A 75 -3.25 5.78 -3.08
CA PRO A 75 -4.28 6.20 -4.04
C PRO A 75 -5.07 5.02 -4.62
N LEU A 76 -4.51 3.80 -4.67
CA LEU A 76 -5.22 2.60 -5.09
C LEU A 76 -6.32 2.22 -4.08
N VAL A 77 -5.96 2.23 -2.79
CA VAL A 77 -6.90 1.99 -1.68
C VAL A 77 -7.98 3.08 -1.62
N ASP A 78 -7.61 4.32 -1.94
CA ASP A 78 -8.55 5.45 -2.01
C ASP A 78 -9.48 5.40 -3.23
N GLY A 79 -9.15 4.58 -4.26
CA GLY A 79 -10.02 4.31 -5.41
C GLY A 79 -9.73 5.15 -6.65
N VAL A 80 -8.48 5.56 -6.86
CA VAL A 80 -8.06 6.31 -8.05
C VAL A 80 -8.39 5.58 -9.36
N VAL A 81 -8.26 4.24 -9.38
CA VAL A 81 -8.57 3.44 -10.57
C VAL A 81 -10.05 3.54 -10.91
N ASP A 82 -10.92 3.31 -9.93
CA ASP A 82 -12.38 3.39 -10.11
C ASP A 82 -12.82 4.79 -10.58
N ALA A 83 -12.18 5.85 -10.07
CA ALA A 83 -12.46 7.23 -10.50
C ALA A 83 -12.07 7.49 -11.96
N PHE A 84 -10.90 7.00 -12.40
CA PHE A 84 -10.45 7.12 -13.79
C PHE A 84 -11.31 6.30 -14.74
N GLU A 85 -11.63 5.05 -14.40
CA GLU A 85 -12.47 4.17 -15.21
C GLU A 85 -13.87 4.74 -15.41
N LYS A 86 -14.48 5.31 -14.35
CA LYS A 86 -15.77 5.99 -14.43
C LYS A 86 -15.79 7.11 -15.47
N GLU A 87 -14.66 7.75 -15.70
CA GLU A 87 -14.48 8.82 -16.68
C GLU A 87 -13.95 8.34 -18.04
N GLY A 88 -13.85 7.01 -18.23
CA GLY A 88 -13.38 6.40 -19.46
C GLY A 88 -11.87 6.57 -19.72
N LEU A 89 -11.10 6.92 -18.68
CA LEU A 89 -9.65 7.12 -18.77
C LEU A 89 -8.93 5.79 -18.55
N LYS A 90 -7.89 5.53 -19.35
CA LYS A 90 -7.09 4.30 -19.21
C LYS A 90 -6.12 4.43 -18.06
N ILE A 91 -6.19 3.50 -17.14
CA ILE A 91 -5.35 3.45 -15.95
C ILE A 91 -4.88 2.01 -15.69
N PHE A 92 -3.65 1.85 -15.20
CA PHE A 92 -3.08 0.59 -14.77
C PHE A 92 -2.91 0.58 -13.25
N GLY A 93 -3.60 -0.33 -12.61
CA GLY A 93 -3.63 -0.58 -11.17
C GLY A 93 -4.85 -1.42 -10.80
N PRO A 94 -4.89 -2.02 -9.60
CA PRO A 94 -6.08 -2.71 -9.11
C PRO A 94 -7.19 -1.70 -8.79
N SER A 95 -8.44 -2.13 -8.92
CA SER A 95 -9.59 -1.37 -8.40
C SER A 95 -9.49 -1.19 -6.88
N LYS A 96 -10.29 -0.26 -6.32
CA LYS A 96 -10.38 -0.06 -4.86
C LYS A 96 -10.65 -1.37 -4.11
N ALA A 97 -11.53 -2.21 -4.65
CA ALA A 97 -11.85 -3.51 -4.07
C ALA A 97 -10.64 -4.47 -4.09
N GLY A 98 -9.90 -4.52 -5.21
CA GLY A 98 -8.68 -5.33 -5.32
C GLY A 98 -7.54 -4.81 -4.43
N ALA A 99 -7.40 -3.49 -4.30
CA ALA A 99 -6.39 -2.84 -3.47
C ALA A 99 -6.55 -3.14 -1.97
N GLN A 100 -7.73 -3.62 -1.51
CA GLN A 100 -7.93 -4.05 -0.13
C GLN A 100 -6.99 -5.20 0.27
N LEU A 101 -6.53 -6.02 -0.68
CA LEU A 101 -5.55 -7.07 -0.41
C LEU A 101 -4.20 -6.53 0.08
N GLU A 102 -3.87 -5.28 -0.20
CA GLU A 102 -2.70 -4.59 0.35
C GLU A 102 -3.10 -3.62 1.48
N GLY A 103 -4.28 -3.01 1.36
CA GLY A 103 -4.76 -1.96 2.26
C GLY A 103 -5.16 -2.43 3.65
N SER A 104 -5.54 -3.72 3.81
CA SER A 104 -5.95 -4.29 5.10
C SER A 104 -5.41 -5.70 5.25
N LYS A 105 -4.59 -5.91 6.29
CA LYS A 105 -4.01 -7.21 6.60
C LYS A 105 -5.06 -8.20 7.09
N SER A 106 -6.03 -7.73 7.87
CA SER A 106 -7.16 -8.55 8.34
C SER A 106 -8.00 -9.04 7.16
N PHE A 107 -8.35 -8.16 6.23
CA PHE A 107 -9.05 -8.53 5.00
C PHE A 107 -8.27 -9.58 4.20
N THR A 108 -6.97 -9.36 4.03
CA THR A 108 -6.11 -10.30 3.29
C THR A 108 -6.03 -11.65 3.98
N LYS A 109 -5.85 -11.68 5.29
CA LYS A 109 -5.84 -12.93 6.06
C LYS A 109 -7.15 -13.70 5.94
N ASP A 110 -8.28 -13.02 6.05
CA ASP A 110 -9.60 -13.64 5.86
C ASP A 110 -9.80 -14.13 4.42
N PHE A 111 -9.32 -13.40 3.43
CA PHE A 111 -9.34 -13.81 2.03
C PHE A 111 -8.52 -15.09 1.83
N LEU A 112 -7.27 -15.13 2.31
CA LEU A 112 -6.39 -16.29 2.20
C LEU A 112 -7.01 -17.53 2.87
N LYS A 113 -7.58 -17.35 4.06
CA LYS A 113 -8.28 -18.43 4.80
C LYS A 113 -9.48 -18.97 4.02
N ARG A 114 -10.34 -18.08 3.48
CA ARG A 114 -11.53 -18.49 2.71
C ARG A 114 -11.17 -19.25 1.43
N HIS A 115 -10.02 -18.95 0.83
CA HIS A 115 -9.57 -19.57 -0.41
C HIS A 115 -8.53 -20.68 -0.19
N ASN A 116 -8.29 -21.11 1.07
CA ASN A 116 -7.32 -22.14 1.43
C ASN A 116 -5.90 -21.85 0.89
N ILE A 117 -5.51 -20.57 0.87
CA ILE A 117 -4.16 -20.16 0.51
C ILE A 117 -3.31 -20.19 1.80
N PRO A 118 -2.14 -20.85 1.78
CA PRO A 118 -1.28 -20.95 2.98
C PRO A 118 -0.88 -19.57 3.53
N THR A 119 -1.03 -19.40 4.83
CA THR A 119 -0.62 -18.19 5.56
C THR A 119 -0.40 -18.55 7.02
N ALA A 120 0.37 -17.75 7.75
CA ALA A 120 0.55 -17.88 9.20
C ALA A 120 -0.81 -17.87 9.93
N ALA A 121 -0.93 -18.67 10.98
CA ALA A 121 -2.10 -18.60 11.86
C ALA A 121 -2.23 -17.20 12.44
N TYR A 122 -3.45 -16.68 12.57
CA TYR A 122 -3.68 -15.30 12.96
C TYR A 122 -4.98 -15.11 13.74
N GLN A 123 -5.03 -14.02 14.47
CA GLN A 123 -6.24 -13.48 15.09
C GLN A 123 -6.23 -11.96 15.00
N VAL A 124 -7.41 -11.36 14.79
CA VAL A 124 -7.58 -9.90 14.69
C VAL A 124 -8.20 -9.38 15.97
N PHE A 125 -7.69 -8.25 16.48
CA PHE A 125 -8.17 -7.62 17.70
C PHE A 125 -8.35 -6.11 17.49
N THR A 126 -9.42 -5.58 18.11
CA THR A 126 -9.72 -4.14 18.22
C THR A 126 -9.65 -3.65 19.65
N LYS A 127 -9.38 -4.54 20.61
CA LYS A 127 -9.28 -4.24 22.04
C LYS A 127 -7.99 -4.80 22.59
N THR A 128 -7.29 -3.98 23.33
CA THR A 128 -6.01 -4.30 23.95
C THR A 128 -6.09 -5.50 24.87
N ASP A 129 -7.06 -5.53 25.79
CA ASP A 129 -7.21 -6.63 26.76
C ASP A 129 -7.40 -7.98 26.09
N GLU A 130 -8.18 -8.04 25.01
CA GLU A 130 -8.43 -9.27 24.26
C GLU A 130 -7.17 -9.75 23.53
N ALA A 131 -6.38 -8.81 22.94
CA ALA A 131 -5.13 -9.09 22.28
C ALA A 131 -4.07 -9.60 23.27
N VAL A 132 -3.94 -8.96 24.43
CA VAL A 132 -3.00 -9.32 25.48
C VAL A 132 -3.31 -10.73 26.01
N ALA A 133 -4.59 -11.03 26.34
CA ALA A 133 -5.00 -12.34 26.81
C ALA A 133 -4.69 -13.46 25.77
N TYR A 134 -4.84 -13.15 24.47
CA TYR A 134 -4.48 -14.08 23.41
C TYR A 134 -2.96 -14.31 23.34
N ILE A 135 -2.15 -13.23 23.42
CA ILE A 135 -0.68 -13.29 23.38
C ILE A 135 -0.14 -14.08 24.59
N GLU A 136 -0.67 -13.85 25.80
CA GLU A 136 -0.29 -14.61 27.00
C GLU A 136 -0.56 -16.11 26.84
N LYS A 137 -1.66 -16.46 26.17
CA LYS A 137 -2.00 -17.87 25.89
C LYS A 137 -1.09 -18.50 24.84
N MET A 138 -0.73 -17.74 23.78
CA MET A 138 0.06 -18.25 22.66
C MET A 138 1.55 -18.29 22.97
N GLY A 139 2.03 -17.37 23.79
CA GLY A 139 3.46 -17.22 24.10
C GLY A 139 4.21 -16.41 23.05
N ALA A 140 5.54 -16.33 23.24
CA ALA A 140 6.48 -15.72 22.30
C ALA A 140 7.46 -16.79 21.78
N PRO A 141 8.07 -16.61 20.59
CA PRO A 141 7.94 -15.46 19.70
C PRO A 141 6.59 -15.37 18.97
N ILE A 142 6.15 -14.12 18.67
CA ILE A 142 4.88 -13.85 18.02
C ILE A 142 4.99 -12.54 17.21
N VAL A 143 4.13 -12.34 16.19
CA VAL A 143 4.19 -11.15 15.34
C VAL A 143 2.94 -10.30 15.51
N ILE A 144 3.13 -9.00 15.77
CA ILE A 144 2.06 -8.03 15.92
C ILE A 144 2.11 -7.06 14.73
N LYS A 145 0.98 -6.88 14.05
CA LYS A 145 0.90 -6.01 12.87
C LYS A 145 -0.27 -5.04 12.99
N ALA A 146 -0.03 -3.75 12.77
CA ALA A 146 -1.11 -2.80 12.52
C ALA A 146 -1.83 -3.19 11.21
N ASP A 147 -3.16 -3.12 11.19
CA ASP A 147 -3.96 -3.66 10.09
C ASP A 147 -3.77 -2.87 8.79
N GLY A 148 -3.84 -1.53 8.84
CA GLY A 148 -3.77 -0.68 7.66
C GLY A 148 -2.36 -0.44 7.11
N LEU A 149 -2.28 0.51 6.15
CA LEU A 149 -1.01 0.94 5.56
C LEU A 149 -0.17 1.72 6.59
N ALA A 150 0.97 1.18 6.97
CA ALA A 150 1.89 1.78 7.94
C ALA A 150 3.31 1.98 7.37
N ALA A 151 3.45 2.10 6.05
CA ALA A 151 4.70 2.34 5.34
C ALA A 151 5.85 1.38 5.75
N GLY A 152 5.53 0.11 6.00
CA GLY A 152 6.47 -0.92 6.42
C GLY A 152 6.89 -0.86 7.90
N LYS A 153 6.33 0.07 8.69
CA LYS A 153 6.70 0.28 10.11
C LYS A 153 5.72 -0.35 11.10
N GLY A 154 4.57 -0.81 10.65
CA GLY A 154 3.50 -1.35 11.49
C GLY A 154 3.64 -2.85 11.80
N VAL A 155 4.86 -3.40 11.84
CA VAL A 155 5.13 -4.82 12.13
C VAL A 155 6.17 -4.91 13.22
N VAL A 156 5.85 -5.66 14.28
CA VAL A 156 6.75 -5.98 15.40
C VAL A 156 6.88 -7.49 15.49
N VAL A 157 8.10 -8.01 15.33
CA VAL A 157 8.45 -9.38 15.63
C VAL A 157 8.88 -9.42 17.09
N ALA A 158 7.97 -9.85 17.97
CA ALA A 158 8.19 -9.85 19.40
C ALA A 158 8.81 -11.18 19.83
N MET A 159 10.03 -11.14 20.34
CA MET A 159 10.73 -12.32 20.85
C MET A 159 10.38 -12.64 22.30
N THR A 160 9.76 -11.68 23.00
CA THR A 160 9.30 -11.82 24.38
C THR A 160 7.85 -11.40 24.52
N LEU A 161 7.17 -11.89 25.56
CA LEU A 161 5.79 -11.51 25.88
C LEU A 161 5.67 -10.00 26.13
N GLN A 162 6.65 -9.40 26.81
CA GLN A 162 6.61 -7.98 27.12
C GLN A 162 6.68 -7.14 25.84
N GLU A 163 7.56 -7.47 24.90
CA GLU A 163 7.63 -6.79 23.58
C GLU A 163 6.31 -6.87 22.82
N ALA A 164 5.63 -8.02 22.88
CA ALA A 164 4.34 -8.20 22.21
C ALA A 164 3.24 -7.37 22.85
N ILE A 165 3.18 -7.34 24.18
CA ILE A 165 2.20 -6.55 24.96
C ILE A 165 2.43 -5.06 24.71
N ASP A 166 3.68 -4.58 24.77
CA ASP A 166 4.02 -3.19 24.50
C ASP A 166 3.66 -2.77 23.06
N ALA A 167 3.88 -3.66 22.09
CA ALA A 167 3.49 -3.42 20.70
C ALA A 167 1.98 -3.25 20.53
N VAL A 168 1.17 -4.07 21.23
CA VAL A 168 -0.30 -3.95 21.20
C VAL A 168 -0.75 -2.62 21.80
N HIS A 169 -0.21 -2.23 22.97
CA HIS A 169 -0.52 -0.94 23.60
C HIS A 169 -0.16 0.23 22.69
N ASN A 170 1.04 0.25 22.14
CA ASN A 170 1.49 1.31 21.22
C ASN A 170 0.60 1.41 19.97
N MET A 171 0.11 0.29 19.44
CA MET A 171 -0.74 0.29 18.26
C MET A 171 -2.19 0.64 18.60
N LEU A 172 -2.84 -0.07 19.52
CA LEU A 172 -4.27 0.09 19.79
C LEU A 172 -4.60 1.28 20.69
N ASP A 173 -3.81 1.54 21.75
CA ASP A 173 -4.14 2.57 22.74
C ASP A 173 -3.53 3.92 22.33
N ASP A 174 -2.25 3.93 21.88
CA ASP A 174 -1.57 5.15 21.49
C ASP A 174 -1.80 5.54 20.03
N HIS A 175 -2.48 4.71 19.25
CA HIS A 175 -2.75 4.92 17.82
C HIS A 175 -1.51 5.34 17.03
N GLN A 176 -0.36 4.68 17.28
CA GLN A 176 0.93 5.04 16.71
C GLN A 176 0.94 5.22 15.18
N PHE A 177 0.05 4.54 14.48
CA PHE A 177 -0.10 4.60 13.01
C PHE A 177 -1.44 5.20 12.58
N GLY A 178 -2.09 6.02 13.42
CA GLY A 178 -3.38 6.63 13.14
C GLY A 178 -4.46 5.58 12.85
N ASP A 179 -5.26 5.78 11.80
CA ASP A 179 -6.35 4.88 11.42
C ASP A 179 -5.88 3.44 11.13
N ALA A 180 -4.62 3.24 10.72
CA ALA A 180 -4.05 1.92 10.51
C ALA A 180 -3.93 1.11 11.81
N SER A 181 -3.99 1.77 12.97
CA SER A 181 -3.97 1.18 14.31
C SER A 181 -5.36 0.89 14.89
N ALA A 182 -6.44 1.04 14.12
CA ALA A 182 -7.80 0.74 14.59
C ALA A 182 -7.98 -0.75 14.93
N SER A 183 -7.16 -1.61 14.36
CA SER A 183 -7.06 -3.03 14.71
C SER A 183 -5.63 -3.54 14.55
N VAL A 184 -5.33 -4.63 15.25
CA VAL A 184 -4.07 -5.37 15.12
C VAL A 184 -4.31 -6.80 14.68
N VAL A 185 -3.40 -7.30 13.87
CA VAL A 185 -3.33 -8.71 13.48
C VAL A 185 -2.18 -9.34 14.27
N VAL A 186 -2.50 -10.32 15.10
CA VAL A 186 -1.53 -11.13 15.84
C VAL A 186 -1.33 -12.41 15.06
N GLU A 187 -0.08 -12.69 14.66
CA GLU A 187 0.28 -13.83 13.82
C GLU A 187 1.32 -14.73 14.50
N GLU A 188 1.29 -16.02 14.18
CA GLU A 188 2.37 -16.92 14.57
C GLU A 188 3.69 -16.47 13.96
N PHE A 189 4.77 -16.65 14.71
CA PHE A 189 6.13 -16.46 14.21
C PHE A 189 6.53 -17.69 13.38
N MET A 190 6.88 -17.48 12.12
CA MET A 190 7.39 -18.52 11.23
C MET A 190 8.91 -18.43 11.12
N GLU A 191 9.61 -19.52 11.44
CA GLU A 191 11.05 -19.62 11.22
C GLU A 191 11.36 -19.91 9.75
N GLY A 192 12.38 -19.27 9.20
CA GLY A 192 12.81 -19.50 7.83
C GLY A 192 13.51 -18.31 7.19
N GLU A 193 13.91 -18.48 5.95
CA GLU A 193 14.42 -17.40 5.11
C GLU A 193 13.25 -16.75 4.36
N GLU A 194 13.17 -15.41 4.41
CA GLU A 194 12.18 -14.67 3.66
C GLU A 194 12.62 -14.50 2.20
N ALA A 195 11.71 -14.80 1.28
CA ALA A 195 11.92 -14.56 -0.14
C ALA A 195 10.69 -13.90 -0.77
N SER A 196 10.91 -12.82 -1.53
CA SER A 196 9.88 -12.22 -2.39
C SER A 196 9.87 -12.95 -3.73
N PHE A 197 8.77 -13.63 -4.04
CA PHE A 197 8.61 -14.35 -5.30
C PHE A 197 7.50 -13.67 -6.14
N ILE A 198 7.93 -12.90 -7.14
CA ILE A 198 7.04 -12.11 -8.00
C ILE A 198 6.89 -12.82 -9.35
N VAL A 199 5.66 -13.09 -9.78
CA VAL A 199 5.31 -13.80 -11.01
C VAL A 199 4.43 -12.92 -11.91
#